data_15a7d7f39da78ad24dd5d5badd7c5238
#
_entry.id   15a7d7f39da78ad24dd5d5badd7c5238
#
_cell.length_a   1.000
_cell.length_b   1.000
_cell.length_c   1.000
_cell.angle_alpha   90.00
_cell.angle_beta   90.00
_cell.angle_gamma   90.00
#
_symmetry.space_group_name_H-M   'P 1'
#
loop_
_entity.id
_entity.type
_entity.pdbx_description
1 polymer ?
#
loop_
_entity_poly.entity_id
_entity_poly.type
_entity_poly.pdbx_seq_one_letter_code
_entity_poly.pdbx_strand_id
1 'polypeptide(L)'
;VPYRGNFTRGIFTSIYMKFDHEIEDTKSIYKDFYENHPFTFLSKNDINLKEVINTNKCHVKIEFHESIIHITTVLDNLLKGASGQAVQNLNIIYGYEESLGLNFKGSIY
;
A
#
# COMPACT_ATOMS: atom_id res chain seq x y z
N VAL A 1 -7.77 1.20 -11.71
CA VAL A 1 -8.55 2.45 -11.75
C VAL A 1 -8.22 3.25 -10.50
N PRO A 2 -7.55 4.40 -10.60
CA PRO A 2 -7.38 5.33 -9.49
C PRO A 2 -8.68 6.13 -9.27
N TYR A 3 -9.04 6.31 -8.01
CA TYR A 3 -10.22 7.08 -7.62
C TYR A 3 -9.82 8.45 -7.07
N ARG A 4 -10.59 9.45 -7.43
CA ARG A 4 -10.51 10.80 -6.86
C ARG A 4 -11.83 11.12 -6.15
N GLY A 5 -11.76 11.88 -5.07
CA GLY A 5 -12.91 12.28 -4.30
C GLY A 5 -12.74 13.67 -3.68
N ASN A 6 -13.74 14.11 -2.94
CA ASN A 6 -13.70 15.37 -2.20
C ASN A 6 -12.88 15.22 -0.92
N PHE A 7 -11.59 14.96 -1.08
CA PHE A 7 -10.61 14.87 0.01
C PHE A 7 -9.30 15.52 -0.43
N THR A 8 -8.57 16.09 0.51
CA THR A 8 -7.37 16.87 0.24
C THR A 8 -6.15 16.03 -0.11
N ARG A 9 -6.08 14.80 0.42
CA ARG A 9 -4.93 13.90 0.29
C ARG A 9 -5.39 12.45 0.16
N GLY A 10 -4.58 11.68 -0.53
CA GLY A 10 -4.73 10.24 -0.65
C GLY A 10 -5.04 9.77 -2.06
N ILE A 11 -4.64 8.55 -2.33
CA ILE A 11 -4.98 7.80 -3.54
C ILE A 11 -5.61 6.48 -3.12
N PHE A 12 -6.77 6.19 -3.69
CA PHE A 12 -7.40 4.89 -3.65
C PHE A 12 -7.35 4.28 -5.06
N THR A 13 -6.84 3.06 -5.20
CA THR A 13 -6.74 2.41 -6.50
C THR A 13 -7.35 1.02 -6.45
N SER A 14 -8.13 0.67 -7.48
CA SER A 14 -8.61 -0.70 -7.72
C SER A 14 -7.97 -1.26 -8.99
N ILE A 15 -7.47 -2.49 -8.89
CA ILE A 15 -6.87 -3.26 -9.97
C ILE A 15 -7.66 -4.56 -10.11
N TYR A 16 -8.09 -4.85 -11.33
CA TYR A 16 -8.81 -6.08 -11.67
C TYR A 16 -8.03 -6.85 -12.73
N MET A 17 -7.79 -8.12 -12.49
CA MET A 17 -7.10 -9.00 -13.43
C MET A 17 -7.81 -10.34 -13.52
N LYS A 18 -7.74 -10.98 -14.67
CA LYS A 18 -8.09 -12.40 -14.80
C LYS A 18 -7.14 -13.23 -13.95
N PHE A 19 -7.70 -14.24 -13.31
CA PHE A 19 -6.96 -15.08 -12.37
C PHE A 19 -7.31 -16.56 -12.61
N ASP A 20 -6.29 -17.36 -12.85
CA ASP A 20 -6.39 -18.79 -13.16
C ASP A 20 -5.40 -19.64 -12.34
N HIS A 21 -4.90 -19.10 -11.25
CA HIS A 21 -3.95 -19.78 -10.35
C HIS A 21 -4.63 -20.19 -9.03
N GLU A 22 -3.91 -21.00 -8.24
CA GLU A 22 -4.37 -21.36 -6.91
C GLU A 22 -4.36 -20.15 -5.96
N ILE A 23 -5.48 -19.95 -5.26
CA ILE A 23 -5.69 -18.79 -4.38
C ILE A 23 -4.67 -18.78 -3.24
N GLU A 24 -4.45 -19.92 -2.59
CA GLU A 24 -3.56 -20.00 -1.43
C GLU A 24 -2.09 -19.76 -1.82
N ASP A 25 -1.65 -20.26 -2.98
CA ASP A 25 -0.31 -20.00 -3.52
C ASP A 25 -0.12 -18.51 -3.79
N THR A 26 -1.12 -17.87 -4.38
CA THR A 26 -1.08 -16.43 -4.67
C THR A 26 -1.05 -15.59 -3.40
N LYS A 27 -1.86 -15.93 -2.39
CA LYS A 27 -1.82 -15.25 -1.09
C LYS A 27 -0.44 -15.38 -0.43
N SER A 28 0.17 -16.55 -0.51
CA SER A 28 1.51 -16.81 0.01
C SER A 28 2.56 -15.93 -0.67
N ILE A 29 2.53 -15.85 -2.00
CA ILE A 29 3.44 -15.01 -2.79
C ILE A 29 3.38 -13.54 -2.33
N TYR A 30 2.19 -12.98 -2.20
CA TYR A 30 2.02 -11.59 -1.75
C TYR A 30 2.50 -11.39 -0.31
N LYS A 31 2.18 -12.33 0.58
CA LYS A 31 2.62 -12.29 1.97
C LYS A 31 4.15 -12.29 2.06
N ASP A 32 4.80 -13.25 1.42
CA ASP A 32 6.25 -13.42 1.46
C ASP A 32 6.96 -12.20 0.84
N PHE A 33 6.41 -11.66 -0.25
CA PHE A 33 6.98 -10.49 -0.90
C PHE A 33 6.97 -9.24 0.00
N TYR A 34 5.86 -9.00 0.73
CA TYR A 34 5.71 -7.78 1.54
C TYR A 34 6.07 -7.94 3.01
N GLU A 35 6.37 -9.16 3.49
CA GLU A 35 6.60 -9.44 4.91
C GLU A 35 7.66 -8.53 5.56
N ASN A 36 8.73 -8.23 4.83
CA ASN A 36 9.86 -7.43 5.32
C ASN A 36 9.83 -5.98 4.80
N HIS A 37 8.78 -5.56 4.14
CA HIS A 37 8.65 -4.18 3.66
C HIS A 37 8.11 -3.29 4.78
N PRO A 38 8.81 -2.21 5.19
CA PRO A 38 8.45 -1.45 6.40
C PRO A 38 7.18 -0.63 6.23
N PHE A 39 6.75 -0.33 5.01
CA PHE A 39 5.64 0.57 4.75
C PHE A 39 4.49 -0.02 3.93
N THR A 40 4.58 -1.25 3.49
CA THR A 40 3.51 -1.92 2.74
C THR A 40 2.90 -3.04 3.57
N PHE A 41 1.60 -2.96 3.80
CA PHE A 41 0.86 -3.87 4.67
C PHE A 41 -0.29 -4.53 3.93
N LEU A 42 -0.34 -5.86 3.98
CA LEU A 42 -1.50 -6.62 3.50
C LEU A 42 -2.59 -6.60 4.55
N SER A 43 -3.76 -6.08 4.18
CA SER A 43 -4.93 -6.02 5.07
C SER A 43 -5.86 -7.20 4.82
N LYS A 44 -6.35 -7.80 5.91
CA LYS A 44 -7.43 -8.81 5.88
C LYS A 44 -8.81 -8.15 5.89
N ASN A 45 -8.89 -6.93 6.38
CA ASN A 45 -10.12 -6.16 6.51
C ASN A 45 -10.23 -5.12 5.40
N ASP A 46 -11.36 -4.45 5.32
CA ASP A 46 -11.53 -3.32 4.42
C ASP A 46 -10.52 -2.23 4.75
N ILE A 47 -9.92 -1.67 3.69
CA ILE A 47 -8.93 -0.61 3.81
C ILE A 47 -9.60 0.76 3.77
N ASN A 48 -9.06 1.68 4.58
CA ASN A 48 -9.58 3.03 4.70
C ASN A 48 -8.47 4.04 4.43
N LEU A 49 -8.75 5.04 3.61
CA LEU A 49 -7.82 6.10 3.29
C LEU A 49 -7.32 6.87 4.54
N LYS A 50 -8.16 7.01 5.55
CA LYS A 50 -7.81 7.69 6.82
C LYS A 50 -6.68 7.00 7.59
N GLU A 51 -6.47 5.71 7.37
CA GLU A 51 -5.41 4.95 8.06
C GLU A 51 -4.00 5.27 7.54
N VAL A 52 -3.90 5.80 6.34
CA VAL A 52 -2.63 6.06 5.65
C VAL A 52 -2.32 7.54 5.47
N ILE A 53 -3.31 8.42 5.55
CA ILE A 53 -3.11 9.87 5.41
C ILE A 53 -2.11 10.39 6.43
N ASN A 54 -1.19 11.25 5.99
CA ASN A 54 -0.06 11.78 6.75
C ASN A 54 0.94 10.73 7.22
N THR A 55 0.96 9.57 6.58
CA THR A 55 1.95 8.52 6.82
C THR A 55 2.63 8.08 5.52
N ASN A 56 3.71 7.30 5.65
CA ASN A 56 4.35 6.62 4.52
C ASN A 56 3.83 5.19 4.31
N LYS A 57 2.69 4.85 4.91
CA LYS A 57 2.08 3.52 4.78
C LYS A 57 1.33 3.39 3.46
N CYS A 58 1.37 2.18 2.94
CA CYS A 58 0.51 1.71 1.85
C CYS A 58 -0.22 0.46 2.34
N HIS A 59 -1.53 0.48 2.35
CA HIS A 59 -2.33 -0.70 2.63
C HIS A 59 -2.81 -1.33 1.33
N VAL A 60 -2.71 -2.65 1.26
CA VAL A 60 -3.10 -3.47 0.11
C VAL A 60 -4.09 -4.52 0.58
N LYS A 61 -5.22 -4.62 -0.08
CA LYS A 61 -6.19 -5.69 0.12
C LYS A 61 -6.32 -6.50 -1.16
N ILE A 62 -6.34 -7.81 -1.03
CA ILE A 62 -6.47 -8.75 -2.15
C ILE A 62 -7.72 -9.59 -1.93
N GLU A 63 -8.60 -9.59 -2.91
CA GLU A 63 -9.85 -10.36 -2.93
C GLU A 63 -9.91 -11.21 -4.19
N PHE A 64 -10.51 -12.39 -4.06
CA PHE A 64 -10.68 -13.32 -5.16
C PHE A 64 -12.18 -13.52 -5.41
N HIS A 65 -12.59 -13.28 -6.65
CA HIS A 65 -13.97 -13.41 -7.10
C HIS A 65 -14.00 -14.26 -8.37
N GLU A 66 -14.36 -15.54 -8.22
CA GLU A 66 -14.37 -16.51 -9.33
C GLU A 66 -13.02 -16.50 -10.07
N SER A 67 -12.99 -16.02 -11.32
CA SER A 67 -11.81 -15.94 -12.18
C SER A 67 -11.13 -14.55 -12.17
N ILE A 68 -11.43 -13.70 -11.18
CA ILE A 68 -10.88 -12.35 -11.08
C ILE A 68 -10.18 -12.17 -9.74
N ILE A 69 -8.98 -11.64 -9.76
CA ILE A 69 -8.32 -11.06 -8.60
C ILE A 69 -8.59 -9.55 -8.58
N HIS A 70 -9.06 -9.07 -7.46
CA HIS A 70 -9.27 -7.64 -7.20
C HIS A 70 -8.31 -7.17 -6.13
N ILE A 71 -7.45 -6.23 -6.49
CA ILE A 71 -6.48 -5.64 -5.58
C ILE A 71 -6.86 -4.18 -5.34
N THR A 72 -7.04 -3.81 -4.09
CA THR A 72 -7.25 -2.43 -3.68
C THR A 72 -6.06 -1.91 -2.91
N THR A 73 -5.67 -0.67 -3.19
CA THR A 73 -4.58 -0.02 -2.46
C THR A 73 -4.96 1.38 -2.02
N VAL A 74 -4.45 1.80 -0.87
CA VAL A 74 -4.56 3.17 -0.37
C VAL A 74 -3.21 3.67 0.12
N LEU A 75 -2.90 4.92 -0.19
CA LEU A 75 -1.69 5.60 0.28
C LEU A 75 -1.89 7.11 0.30
N ASP A 76 -1.04 7.82 1.04
CA ASP A 76 -0.95 9.28 0.97
C ASP A 76 -0.14 9.69 -0.27
N ASN A 77 -0.76 10.44 -1.18
CA ASN A 77 -0.16 10.85 -2.46
C ASN A 77 1.02 11.82 -2.31
N LEU A 78 1.10 12.56 -1.22
CA LEU A 78 2.15 13.55 -1.00
C LEU A 78 3.32 13.01 -0.17
N LEU A 79 3.11 11.96 0.61
CA LEU A 79 4.13 11.26 1.38
C LEU A 79 4.58 9.98 0.68
N LYS A 80 3.89 8.86 0.86
CA LYS A 80 4.26 7.60 0.22
C LYS A 80 4.31 7.71 -1.31
N GLY A 81 3.40 8.48 -1.89
CA GLY A 81 3.32 8.68 -3.35
C GLY A 81 4.30 9.73 -3.91
N ALA A 82 4.97 10.51 -3.07
CA ALA A 82 5.85 11.59 -3.52
C ALA A 82 7.12 11.71 -2.66
N SER A 83 7.13 12.60 -1.67
CA SER A 83 8.32 12.90 -0.88
C SER A 83 8.81 11.72 -0.04
N GLY A 84 7.90 10.93 0.52
CA GLY A 84 8.25 9.80 1.37
C GLY A 84 8.97 8.68 0.60
N GLN A 85 8.49 8.31 -0.58
CA GLN A 85 9.18 7.30 -1.39
C GLN A 85 10.54 7.80 -1.91
N ALA A 86 10.70 9.10 -2.13
CA ALA A 86 11.98 9.66 -2.52
C ALA A 86 13.01 9.50 -1.40
N VAL A 87 12.64 9.82 -0.15
CA VAL A 87 13.51 9.62 1.02
C VAL A 87 13.77 8.13 1.26
N GLN A 88 12.77 7.28 1.12
CA GLN A 88 12.92 5.81 1.25
C GLN A 88 13.95 5.27 0.24
N ASN A 89 13.86 5.68 -1.02
CA ASN A 89 14.83 5.30 -2.04
C ASN A 89 16.24 5.82 -1.74
N LEU A 90 16.34 7.05 -1.26
CA LEU A 90 17.62 7.62 -0.83
C LEU A 90 18.25 6.81 0.31
N ASN A 91 17.46 6.43 1.32
CA ASN A 91 17.94 5.59 2.41
C ASN A 91 18.50 4.25 1.89
N ILE A 92 17.81 3.59 0.98
CA ILE A 92 18.24 2.33 0.37
C ILE A 92 19.55 2.52 -0.42
N ILE A 93 19.63 3.55 -1.26
CA ILE A 93 20.80 3.83 -2.11
C ILE A 93 22.06 4.07 -1.26
N TYR A 94 21.93 4.82 -0.16
CA TYR A 94 23.05 5.16 0.71
C TYR A 94 23.29 4.15 1.85
N GLY A 95 22.53 3.05 1.90
CA GLY A 95 22.71 2.01 2.92
C GLY A 95 22.27 2.42 4.32
N TYR A 96 21.40 3.42 4.43
CA TYR A 96 20.74 3.76 5.68
C TYR A 96 19.59 2.78 5.98
N GLU A 97 19.10 2.80 7.22
CA GLU A 97 17.86 2.11 7.54
C GLU A 97 16.72 2.67 6.66
N GLU A 98 15.99 1.77 5.98
CA GLU A 98 14.98 2.13 4.99
C GLU A 98 13.91 3.08 5.55
N SER A 99 13.56 2.93 6.83
CA SER A 99 12.54 3.73 7.51
C SER A 99 13.06 5.03 8.14
N LEU A 100 14.34 5.34 8.03
CA LEU A 100 14.94 6.51 8.66
C LEU A 100 14.24 7.81 8.25
N GLY A 101 13.71 8.54 9.24
CA GLY A 101 12.99 9.81 9.03
C GLY A 101 11.58 9.68 8.44
N LEU A 102 11.03 8.46 8.33
CA LEU A 102 9.76 8.19 7.62
C LEU A 102 8.63 7.67 8.54
N ASN A 103 8.88 7.48 9.82
CA ASN A 103 7.89 6.98 10.77
C ASN A 103 7.03 8.14 11.30
N PHE A 104 5.97 8.46 10.55
CA PHE A 104 4.99 9.47 10.94
C PHE A 104 3.76 8.84 11.59
N LYS A 105 3.14 9.59 12.51
CA LYS A 105 1.83 9.24 13.06
C LYS A 105 0.75 9.74 12.12
N GLY A 106 -0.23 8.88 11.87
CA GLY A 106 -1.39 9.23 11.07
C GLY A 106 -2.22 10.35 11.71
N SER A 107 -2.98 11.04 10.88
CA SER A 107 -3.94 12.04 11.33
C SER A 107 -5.15 11.36 11.99
N ILE A 108 -5.59 11.88 13.12
CA ILE A 108 -6.77 11.36 13.84
C ILE A 108 -8.08 11.96 13.27
N TYR A 109 -7.96 12.88 12.33
CA TYR A 109 -9.11 13.63 11.78
C TYR A 109 -9.65 13.03 10.51
#